data_ff19488ab1086e8d66a339a0d61a16c3
#
_entry.id   ff19488ab1086e8d66a339a0d61a16c3
#
_cell.length_a   1.000
_cell.length_b   1.000
_cell.length_c   1.000
_cell.angle_alpha   90.00
_cell.angle_beta   90.00
_cell.angle_gamma   90.00
#
_symmetry.space_group_name_H-M   'P 1'
#
loop_
_entity.id
_entity.type
_entity.pdbx_description
1 polymer ?
#
loop_
_entity_poly.entity_id
_entity_poly.type
_entity_poly.pdbx_seq_one_letter_code
_entity_poly.pdbx_strand_id
1 'polypeptide(L)'
;MLLTVENLTKIYIKKKILNNVSFSVKKGEIFGILGKSGAGKSTIGKILLQLLKPTMGTILFEGKSLSEIPRKDIQAIFQDPYSALNPSLKIGEILEEPLIANGIFEKEKRRKKVEETLIKVGLLESDYEKYPEELSGGQQQRVCIAGAIILSPKLIICDEPIASLDLAIQVQILDLINKINQEEEISFIFITHNLPAVYRIADRILLLYHGEVQEIQEVEEFFRNPKSEYGKKFLQHLNLTKNVTNVTDFFI
;
A
#
# COMPACT_ATOMS: atom_id res chain seq x y z
N MET A 1 8.74 16.46 4.31
CA MET A 1 7.56 15.58 4.18
C MET A 1 7.37 15.24 2.73
N LEU A 2 7.02 13.96 2.41
CA LEU A 2 6.63 13.56 1.07
C LEU A 2 5.16 13.90 0.82
N LEU A 3 4.28 13.53 1.75
CA LEU A 3 2.84 13.77 1.66
C LEU A 3 2.35 14.49 2.92
N THR A 4 1.49 15.50 2.73
CA THR A 4 0.78 16.17 3.81
C THR A 4 -0.71 16.20 3.47
N VAL A 5 -1.54 15.74 4.38
CA VAL A 5 -3.00 15.71 4.27
C VAL A 5 -3.57 16.54 5.41
N GLU A 6 -4.38 17.54 5.08
CA GLU A 6 -4.96 18.47 6.05
C GLU A 6 -6.47 18.55 5.92
N ASN A 7 -7.17 18.29 7.02
CA ASN A 7 -8.62 18.42 7.18
C ASN A 7 -9.43 17.68 6.11
N LEU A 8 -8.91 16.51 5.66
CA LEU A 8 -9.53 15.72 4.60
C LEU A 8 -10.92 15.26 5.03
N THR A 9 -11.93 15.66 4.25
CA THR A 9 -13.33 15.32 4.49
C THR A 9 -13.93 14.75 3.21
N LYS A 10 -14.68 13.65 3.34
CA LYS A 10 -15.44 13.06 2.24
C LYS A 10 -16.88 12.77 2.65
N ILE A 11 -17.82 13.33 1.90
CA ILE A 11 -19.25 13.15 2.08
C ILE A 11 -19.82 12.50 0.81
N TYR A 12 -20.56 11.40 0.95
CA TYR A 12 -21.36 10.78 -0.11
C TYR A 12 -22.84 11.00 0.19
N ILE A 13 -23.53 11.70 -0.71
CA ILE A 13 -24.96 12.05 -0.58
C ILE A 13 -25.22 12.76 0.77
N LYS A 14 -25.46 12.03 1.86
CA LYS A 14 -25.65 12.57 3.22
C LYS A 14 -24.76 11.88 4.27
N LYS A 15 -23.94 10.92 3.87
CA LYS A 15 -23.09 10.16 4.78
C LYS A 15 -21.65 10.68 4.73
N LYS A 16 -21.16 11.17 5.86
CA LYS A 16 -19.76 11.55 6.04
C LYS A 16 -18.93 10.28 6.24
N ILE A 17 -18.01 10.00 5.31
CA ILE A 17 -17.12 8.83 5.36
C ILE A 17 -15.78 9.20 5.96
N LEU A 18 -15.27 10.39 5.66
CA LEU A 18 -14.08 10.96 6.30
C LEU A 18 -14.44 12.31 6.91
N ASN A 19 -13.97 12.55 8.12
CA ASN A 19 -14.25 13.75 8.90
C ASN A 19 -12.95 14.35 9.42
N ASN A 20 -12.46 15.41 8.78
CA ASN A 20 -11.32 16.20 9.24
C ASN A 20 -10.05 15.37 9.49
N VAL A 21 -9.73 14.44 8.57
CA VAL A 21 -8.56 13.57 8.66
C VAL A 21 -7.30 14.35 8.28
N SER A 22 -6.31 14.37 9.19
CA SER A 22 -5.03 15.05 8.96
C SER A 22 -3.88 14.11 9.34
N PHE A 23 -2.88 13.99 8.45
CA PHE A 23 -1.66 13.22 8.69
C PHE A 23 -0.57 13.61 7.69
N SER A 24 0.64 13.13 7.93
CA SER A 24 1.76 13.31 7.02
C SER A 24 2.59 12.04 6.89
N VAL A 25 3.23 11.86 5.73
CA VAL A 25 4.14 10.75 5.44
C VAL A 25 5.51 11.32 5.10
N LYS A 26 6.56 10.76 5.69
CA LYS A 26 7.96 11.13 5.41
C LYS A 26 8.42 10.42 4.12
N LYS A 27 9.51 10.90 3.52
CA LYS A 27 10.17 10.20 2.41
C LYS A 27 10.82 8.90 2.93
N GLY A 28 10.65 7.80 2.21
CA GLY A 28 11.15 6.48 2.59
C GLY A 28 10.38 5.80 3.73
N GLU A 29 9.28 6.39 4.22
CA GLU A 29 8.47 5.85 5.31
C GLU A 29 7.46 4.81 4.80
N ILE A 30 7.26 3.74 5.57
CA ILE A 30 6.10 2.85 5.46
C ILE A 30 5.07 3.29 6.52
N PHE A 31 4.02 3.97 6.07
CA PHE A 31 2.97 4.52 6.94
C PHE A 31 1.73 3.63 6.95
N GLY A 32 1.41 3.02 8.08
CA GLY A 32 0.25 2.16 8.25
C GLY A 32 -1.04 2.94 8.46
N ILE A 33 -2.13 2.58 7.77
CA ILE A 33 -3.49 3.06 8.07
C ILE A 33 -4.33 1.88 8.54
N LEU A 34 -4.59 1.85 9.84
CA LEU A 34 -5.35 0.83 10.53
C LEU A 34 -6.80 1.23 10.79
N GLY A 35 -7.69 0.26 10.90
CA GLY A 35 -9.09 0.46 11.30
C GLY A 35 -9.98 -0.69 10.84
N LYS A 36 -11.16 -0.80 11.45
CA LYS A 36 -12.17 -1.81 11.06
C LYS A 36 -12.64 -1.60 9.61
N SER A 37 -13.25 -2.65 9.03
CA SER A 37 -13.92 -2.52 7.73
C SER A 37 -14.95 -1.39 7.77
N GLY A 38 -15.02 -0.59 6.71
CA GLY A 38 -15.91 0.57 6.65
C GLY A 38 -15.44 1.82 7.40
N ALA A 39 -14.25 1.83 8.01
CA ALA A 39 -13.72 3.01 8.71
C ALA A 39 -13.36 4.18 7.79
N GLY A 40 -13.23 3.96 6.47
CA GLY A 40 -12.87 5.00 5.49
C GLY A 40 -11.47 4.85 4.90
N LYS A 41 -10.71 3.80 5.25
CA LYS A 41 -9.32 3.58 4.81
C LYS A 41 -9.14 3.59 3.29
N SER A 42 -9.88 2.73 2.57
CA SER A 42 -9.82 2.67 1.10
C SER A 42 -10.32 3.97 0.44
N THR A 43 -11.16 4.77 1.13
CA THR A 43 -11.55 6.10 0.66
C THR A 43 -10.36 7.05 0.67
N ILE A 44 -9.52 7.01 1.70
CA ILE A 44 -8.25 7.76 1.74
C ILE A 44 -7.37 7.32 0.56
N GLY A 45 -7.14 6.01 0.38
CA GLY A 45 -6.35 5.48 -0.73
C GLY A 45 -6.85 5.97 -2.10
N LYS A 46 -8.16 5.86 -2.37
CA LYS A 46 -8.77 6.33 -3.63
C LYS A 46 -8.61 7.83 -3.85
N ILE A 47 -8.66 8.65 -2.81
CA ILE A 47 -8.43 10.09 -2.92
C ILE A 47 -6.96 10.38 -3.25
N LEU A 48 -6.02 9.73 -2.58
CA LEU A 48 -4.58 9.89 -2.82
C LEU A 48 -4.19 9.43 -4.23
N LEU A 49 -4.84 8.39 -4.76
CA LEU A 49 -4.69 7.93 -6.14
C LEU A 49 -5.42 8.82 -7.16
N GLN A 50 -6.05 9.90 -6.73
CA GLN A 50 -6.84 10.81 -7.58
C GLN A 50 -8.00 10.11 -8.32
N LEU A 51 -8.45 8.95 -7.82
CA LEU A 51 -9.63 8.22 -8.31
C LEU A 51 -10.93 8.81 -7.75
N LEU A 52 -10.83 9.59 -6.68
CA LEU A 52 -11.94 10.20 -5.97
C LEU A 52 -11.55 11.61 -5.50
N LYS A 53 -12.39 12.59 -5.77
CA LYS A 53 -12.18 13.95 -5.27
C LYS A 53 -12.60 14.06 -3.80
N PRO A 54 -11.83 14.73 -2.93
CA PRO A 54 -12.27 15.08 -1.59
C PRO A 54 -13.44 16.06 -1.65
N THR A 55 -14.23 16.14 -0.57
CA THR A 55 -15.26 17.18 -0.41
C THR A 55 -14.64 18.45 0.16
N MET A 56 -13.73 18.32 1.12
CA MET A 56 -12.95 19.42 1.71
C MET A 56 -11.56 18.90 2.12
N GLY A 57 -10.65 19.82 2.39
CA GLY A 57 -9.29 19.54 2.82
C GLY A 57 -8.27 19.76 1.72
N THR A 58 -7.00 19.76 2.11
CA THR A 58 -5.84 19.98 1.23
C THR A 58 -4.92 18.79 1.26
N ILE A 59 -4.38 18.41 0.11
CA ILE A 59 -3.39 17.35 -0.02
C ILE A 59 -2.21 17.91 -0.81
N LEU A 60 -1.04 17.90 -0.17
CA LEU A 60 0.22 18.34 -0.76
C LEU A 60 1.17 17.15 -0.89
N PHE A 61 1.76 17.01 -2.05
CA PHE A 61 2.81 16.03 -2.33
C PHE A 61 4.10 16.79 -2.69
N GLU A 62 5.14 16.65 -1.89
CA GLU A 62 6.37 17.46 -1.98
C GLU A 62 6.09 18.97 -2.04
N GLY A 63 5.08 19.43 -1.28
CA GLY A 63 4.67 20.84 -1.21
C GLY A 63 3.82 21.33 -2.37
N LYS A 64 3.53 20.50 -3.38
CA LYS A 64 2.67 20.82 -4.53
C LYS A 64 1.27 20.21 -4.34
N SER A 65 0.26 20.82 -4.98
CA SER A 65 -1.08 20.22 -4.98
C SER A 65 -1.06 18.82 -5.58
N LEU A 66 -1.78 17.88 -4.97
CA LEU A 66 -1.87 16.50 -5.47
C LEU A 66 -2.34 16.45 -6.94
N SER A 67 -3.17 17.39 -7.39
CA SER A 67 -3.65 17.47 -8.78
C SER A 67 -2.56 17.81 -9.80
N GLU A 68 -1.42 18.33 -9.36
CA GLU A 68 -0.28 18.69 -10.22
C GLU A 68 0.75 17.56 -10.35
N ILE A 69 0.56 16.47 -9.57
CA ILE A 69 1.53 15.37 -9.49
C ILE A 69 1.31 14.38 -10.64
N PRO A 70 2.37 14.02 -11.37
CA PRO A 70 2.28 12.97 -12.38
C PRO A 70 1.83 11.64 -11.76
N ARG A 71 0.91 10.95 -12.43
CA ARG A 71 0.39 9.65 -11.94
C ARG A 71 1.46 8.59 -11.74
N LYS A 72 2.57 8.66 -12.47
CA LYS A 72 3.71 7.75 -12.29
C LYS A 72 4.38 7.86 -10.92
N ASP A 73 4.28 9.02 -10.26
CA ASP A 73 4.92 9.27 -8.96
C ASP A 73 4.15 8.63 -7.80
N ILE A 74 2.85 8.30 -8.01
CA ILE A 74 1.99 7.63 -7.01
C ILE A 74 1.33 6.43 -7.68
N GLN A 75 1.65 5.24 -7.22
CA GLN A 75 1.14 3.98 -7.75
C GLN A 75 0.34 3.21 -6.70
N ALA A 76 -0.32 2.13 -7.11
CA ALA A 76 -1.18 1.33 -6.23
C ALA A 76 -0.89 -0.16 -6.33
N ILE A 77 -1.07 -0.86 -5.20
CA ILE A 77 -1.20 -2.32 -5.12
C ILE A 77 -2.55 -2.61 -4.46
N PHE A 78 -3.43 -3.32 -5.17
CA PHE A 78 -4.78 -3.64 -4.71
C PHE A 78 -4.87 -5.04 -4.11
N GLN A 79 -5.98 -5.29 -3.42
CA GLN A 79 -6.24 -6.49 -2.62
C GLN A 79 -6.23 -7.78 -3.44
N ASP A 80 -6.77 -7.77 -4.65
CA ASP A 80 -6.98 -8.96 -5.47
C ASP A 80 -6.10 -8.91 -6.73
N PRO A 81 -4.97 -9.66 -6.74
CA PRO A 81 -4.09 -9.69 -7.89
C PRO A 81 -4.75 -10.32 -9.12
N TYR A 82 -5.67 -11.27 -8.92
CA TYR A 82 -6.35 -11.95 -10.03
C TYR A 82 -7.21 -10.97 -10.84
N SER A 83 -7.96 -10.10 -10.18
CA SER A 83 -8.77 -9.08 -10.87
C SER A 83 -7.93 -7.88 -11.39
N ALA A 84 -6.71 -7.72 -10.89
CA ALA A 84 -5.83 -6.62 -11.31
C ALA A 84 -5.06 -6.93 -12.61
N LEU A 85 -4.84 -8.20 -12.95
CA LEU A 85 -4.09 -8.64 -14.13
C LEU A 85 -5.07 -9.02 -15.26
N ASN A 86 -4.81 -8.51 -16.47
CA ASN A 86 -5.59 -8.91 -17.64
C ASN A 86 -5.24 -10.37 -18.04
N PRO A 87 -6.17 -11.34 -17.93
CA PRO A 87 -5.86 -12.75 -18.18
C PRO A 87 -5.54 -13.07 -19.65
N SER A 88 -5.87 -12.15 -20.56
CA SER A 88 -5.64 -12.33 -22.01
C SER A 88 -4.27 -11.84 -22.47
N LEU A 89 -3.49 -11.22 -21.58
CA LEU A 89 -2.16 -10.68 -21.88
C LEU A 89 -1.08 -11.47 -21.15
N LYS A 90 0.09 -11.57 -21.77
CA LYS A 90 1.28 -12.09 -21.10
C LYS A 90 1.78 -11.13 -20.02
N ILE A 91 2.47 -11.67 -19.03
CA ILE A 91 3.04 -10.86 -17.92
C ILE A 91 3.92 -9.73 -18.44
N GLY A 92 4.75 -10.02 -19.45
CA GLY A 92 5.59 -8.99 -20.08
C GLY A 92 4.77 -7.87 -20.69
N GLU A 93 3.69 -8.20 -21.40
CA GLU A 93 2.81 -7.21 -22.02
C GLU A 93 2.11 -6.34 -20.96
N ILE A 94 1.60 -6.96 -19.89
CA ILE A 94 0.99 -6.25 -18.74
C ILE A 94 1.99 -5.25 -18.15
N LEU A 95 3.23 -5.65 -17.93
CA LEU A 95 4.26 -4.80 -17.34
C LEU A 95 4.83 -3.76 -18.32
N GLU A 96 4.70 -3.96 -19.64
CA GLU A 96 5.05 -2.95 -20.64
C GLU A 96 4.00 -1.83 -20.76
N GLU A 97 2.71 -2.08 -20.49
CA GLU A 97 1.64 -1.08 -20.61
C GLU A 97 1.96 0.24 -19.89
N PRO A 98 2.35 0.27 -18.59
CA PRO A 98 2.68 1.51 -17.91
C PRO A 98 3.91 2.21 -18.52
N LEU A 99 4.88 1.47 -19.07
CA LEU A 99 6.04 2.05 -19.74
C LEU A 99 5.64 2.76 -21.04
N ILE A 100 4.79 2.12 -21.85
CA ILE A 100 4.24 2.71 -23.09
C ILE A 100 3.43 3.97 -22.76
N ALA A 101 2.57 3.90 -21.76
CA ALA A 101 1.75 5.03 -21.33
C ALA A 101 2.58 6.25 -20.84
N ASN A 102 3.84 6.01 -20.43
CA ASN A 102 4.79 7.04 -20.02
C ASN A 102 5.84 7.37 -21.08
N GLY A 103 5.61 6.98 -22.35
CA GLY A 103 6.41 7.43 -23.50
C GLY A 103 7.66 6.59 -23.78
N ILE A 104 7.80 5.41 -23.19
CA ILE A 104 8.90 4.48 -23.48
C ILE A 104 8.46 3.57 -24.63
N PHE A 105 8.69 3.99 -25.88
CA PHE A 105 8.22 3.28 -27.08
C PHE A 105 9.20 2.23 -27.60
N GLU A 106 10.47 2.30 -27.27
CA GLU A 106 11.50 1.37 -27.72
C GLU A 106 11.30 -0.01 -27.05
N LYS A 107 10.99 -1.03 -27.88
CA LYS A 107 10.62 -2.37 -27.40
C LYS A 107 11.73 -3.04 -26.58
N GLU A 108 12.96 -2.94 -27.03
CA GLU A 108 14.11 -3.56 -26.33
C GLU A 108 14.33 -2.95 -24.94
N LYS A 109 14.20 -1.62 -24.80
CA LYS A 109 14.29 -0.94 -23.51
C LYS A 109 13.18 -1.36 -22.56
N ARG A 110 11.94 -1.48 -23.05
CA ARG A 110 10.83 -1.96 -22.23
C ARG A 110 11.07 -3.38 -21.77
N ARG A 111 11.40 -4.29 -22.69
CA ARG A 111 11.67 -5.70 -22.36
C ARG A 111 12.74 -5.82 -21.28
N LYS A 112 13.88 -5.17 -21.47
CA LYS A 112 14.96 -5.16 -20.48
C LYS A 112 14.48 -4.64 -19.11
N LYS A 113 13.73 -3.53 -19.10
CA LYS A 113 13.19 -2.95 -17.84
C LYS A 113 12.22 -3.91 -17.15
N VAL A 114 11.37 -4.61 -17.91
CA VAL A 114 10.45 -5.63 -17.40
C VAL A 114 11.23 -6.80 -16.80
N GLU A 115 12.19 -7.37 -17.53
CA GLU A 115 13.02 -8.49 -17.07
C GLU A 115 13.77 -8.14 -15.76
N GLU A 116 14.42 -6.97 -15.70
CA GLU A 116 15.06 -6.46 -14.48
C GLU A 116 14.06 -6.32 -13.32
N THR A 117 12.83 -5.87 -13.60
CA THR A 117 11.80 -5.68 -12.57
C THR A 117 11.24 -7.02 -12.08
N LEU A 118 11.06 -8.01 -12.96
CA LEU A 118 10.68 -9.37 -12.60
C LEU A 118 11.68 -9.98 -11.61
N ILE A 119 12.98 -9.87 -11.90
CA ILE A 119 14.05 -10.35 -11.00
C ILE A 119 13.98 -9.64 -9.64
N LYS A 120 13.79 -8.32 -9.62
CA LYS A 120 13.68 -7.54 -8.37
C LYS A 120 12.57 -8.05 -7.45
N VAL A 121 11.43 -8.48 -8.02
CA VAL A 121 10.32 -9.01 -7.22
C VAL A 121 10.43 -10.53 -6.96
N GLY A 122 11.56 -11.17 -7.36
CA GLY A 122 11.83 -12.58 -7.13
C GLY A 122 11.07 -13.52 -8.07
N LEU A 123 10.81 -13.05 -9.29
CA LEU A 123 10.32 -13.84 -10.43
C LEU A 123 11.46 -14.14 -11.41
N LEU A 124 11.22 -14.99 -12.39
CA LEU A 124 12.18 -15.33 -13.42
C LEU A 124 11.96 -14.47 -14.66
N GLU A 125 13.02 -14.21 -15.44
CA GLU A 125 12.90 -13.56 -16.76
C GLU A 125 11.95 -14.33 -17.69
N SER A 126 11.95 -15.67 -17.61
CA SER A 126 11.05 -16.53 -18.38
C SER A 126 9.57 -16.34 -18.05
N ASP A 127 9.23 -15.77 -16.89
CA ASP A 127 7.84 -15.47 -16.53
C ASP A 127 7.25 -14.34 -17.38
N TYR A 128 8.09 -13.58 -18.10
CA TYR A 128 7.67 -12.60 -19.11
C TYR A 128 6.68 -13.18 -20.13
N GLU A 129 6.92 -14.43 -20.59
CA GLU A 129 6.13 -15.07 -21.63
C GLU A 129 4.88 -15.80 -21.11
N LYS A 130 4.71 -15.92 -19.79
CA LYS A 130 3.57 -16.58 -19.15
C LYS A 130 2.33 -15.70 -19.12
N TYR A 131 1.18 -16.35 -19.03
CA TYR A 131 -0.10 -15.72 -18.71
C TYR A 131 -0.34 -15.71 -17.19
N PRO A 132 -1.18 -14.80 -16.67
CA PRO A 132 -1.48 -14.75 -15.24
C PRO A 132 -1.94 -16.09 -14.63
N GLU A 133 -2.74 -16.86 -15.34
CA GLU A 133 -3.25 -18.17 -14.90
C GLU A 133 -2.18 -19.25 -14.72
N GLU A 134 -1.00 -19.08 -15.33
CA GLU A 134 0.14 -19.98 -15.19
C GLU A 134 0.97 -19.69 -13.91
N LEU A 135 0.61 -18.66 -13.15
CA LEU A 135 1.30 -18.21 -11.95
C LEU A 135 0.48 -18.52 -10.70
N SER A 136 1.16 -18.89 -9.60
CA SER A 136 0.51 -18.97 -8.27
C SER A 136 0.04 -17.60 -7.79
N GLY A 137 -0.89 -17.56 -6.82
CA GLY A 137 -1.40 -16.30 -6.27
C GLY A 137 -0.30 -15.39 -5.71
N GLY A 138 0.72 -15.96 -5.04
CA GLY A 138 1.88 -15.19 -4.58
C GLY A 138 2.75 -14.65 -5.72
N GLN A 139 2.89 -15.39 -6.82
CA GLN A 139 3.58 -14.91 -8.02
C GLN A 139 2.78 -13.81 -8.72
N GLN A 140 1.45 -13.94 -8.82
CA GLN A 140 0.59 -12.88 -9.36
C GLN A 140 0.69 -11.60 -8.52
N GLN A 141 0.74 -11.72 -7.18
CA GLN A 141 0.95 -10.55 -6.31
C GLN A 141 2.32 -9.90 -6.55
N ARG A 142 3.37 -10.68 -6.80
CA ARG A 142 4.68 -10.15 -7.19
C ARG A 142 4.65 -9.42 -8.53
N VAL A 143 3.84 -9.87 -9.50
CA VAL A 143 3.59 -9.14 -10.76
C VAL A 143 2.90 -7.81 -10.51
N CYS A 144 1.88 -7.77 -9.62
CA CYS A 144 1.22 -6.51 -9.25
C CYS A 144 2.21 -5.52 -8.60
N ILE A 145 3.11 -6.04 -7.73
CA ILE A 145 4.18 -5.23 -7.13
C ILE A 145 5.14 -4.73 -8.23
N ALA A 146 5.54 -5.61 -9.17
CA ALA A 146 6.39 -5.24 -10.31
C ALA A 146 5.78 -4.10 -11.12
N GLY A 147 4.48 -4.20 -11.45
CA GLY A 147 3.74 -3.15 -12.16
C GLY A 147 3.71 -1.82 -11.40
N ALA A 148 3.63 -1.86 -10.07
CA ALA A 148 3.65 -0.66 -9.25
C ALA A 148 5.04 0.00 -9.20
N ILE A 149 6.14 -0.78 -9.15
CA ILE A 149 7.51 -0.23 -9.03
C ILE A 149 8.17 0.11 -10.36
N ILE A 150 7.68 -0.42 -11.48
CA ILE A 150 8.35 -0.34 -12.80
C ILE A 150 8.60 1.09 -13.28
N LEU A 151 7.75 2.04 -12.84
CA LEU A 151 7.89 3.47 -13.14
C LEU A 151 8.75 4.22 -12.13
N SER A 152 9.33 3.52 -11.14
CA SER A 152 10.11 4.11 -10.04
C SER A 152 9.34 5.22 -9.32
N PRO A 153 8.15 4.92 -8.75
CA PRO A 153 7.32 5.90 -8.08
C PRO A 153 7.96 6.37 -6.77
N LYS A 154 7.49 7.51 -6.25
CA LYS A 154 7.90 8.01 -4.93
C LYS A 154 7.02 7.47 -3.80
N LEU A 155 5.77 7.11 -4.12
CA LEU A 155 4.78 6.59 -3.17
C LEU A 155 3.99 5.44 -3.77
N ILE A 156 3.82 4.37 -3.01
CA ILE A 156 2.92 3.27 -3.35
C ILE A 156 1.83 3.17 -2.28
N ILE A 157 0.58 3.10 -2.72
CA ILE A 157 -0.58 2.89 -1.85
C ILE A 157 -0.99 1.43 -1.95
N CYS A 158 -0.85 0.69 -0.86
CA CYS A 158 -1.23 -0.71 -0.74
C CYS A 158 -2.59 -0.79 -0.03
N ASP A 159 -3.65 -1.19 -0.73
CA ASP A 159 -4.98 -1.39 -0.13
C ASP A 159 -5.23 -2.89 0.05
N GLU A 160 -5.05 -3.39 1.29
CA GLU A 160 -5.17 -4.80 1.70
C GLU A 160 -4.32 -5.77 0.84
N PRO A 161 -3.02 -5.49 0.58
CA PRO A 161 -2.22 -6.16 -0.46
C PRO A 161 -1.92 -7.64 -0.20
N ILE A 162 -2.24 -8.16 1.00
CA ILE A 162 -1.94 -9.54 1.40
C ILE A 162 -3.18 -10.31 1.87
N ALA A 163 -4.37 -9.72 1.81
CA ALA A 163 -5.56 -10.29 2.45
C ALA A 163 -6.04 -11.62 1.83
N SER A 164 -5.74 -11.85 0.54
CA SER A 164 -6.13 -13.07 -0.19
C SER A 164 -5.07 -14.18 -0.19
N LEU A 165 -3.94 -13.96 0.48
CA LEU A 165 -2.79 -14.87 0.45
C LEU A 165 -2.72 -15.71 1.74
N ASP A 166 -2.14 -16.92 1.64
CA ASP A 166 -1.80 -17.72 2.83
C ASP A 166 -0.68 -17.07 3.66
N LEU A 167 -0.58 -17.46 4.93
CA LEU A 167 0.30 -16.82 5.90
C LEU A 167 1.79 -16.82 5.47
N ALA A 168 2.27 -17.92 4.89
CA ALA A 168 3.67 -18.03 4.48
C ALA A 168 3.97 -17.06 3.32
N ILE A 169 3.06 -16.94 2.38
CA ILE A 169 3.19 -15.99 1.26
C ILE A 169 3.02 -14.55 1.74
N GLN A 170 2.11 -14.27 2.70
CA GLN A 170 2.00 -12.94 3.31
C GLN A 170 3.35 -12.45 3.84
N VAL A 171 4.06 -13.28 4.60
CA VAL A 171 5.40 -12.95 5.13
C VAL A 171 6.37 -12.60 4.01
N GLN A 172 6.44 -13.43 2.96
CA GLN A 172 7.33 -13.19 1.83
C GLN A 172 7.02 -11.87 1.09
N ILE A 173 5.74 -11.52 0.95
CA ILE A 173 5.32 -10.26 0.30
C ILE A 173 5.67 -9.06 1.18
N LEU A 174 5.49 -9.17 2.51
CA LEU A 174 5.88 -8.11 3.44
C LEU A 174 7.41 -7.88 3.41
N ASP A 175 8.21 -8.95 3.38
CA ASP A 175 9.67 -8.86 3.27
C ASP A 175 10.10 -8.24 1.93
N LEU A 176 9.40 -8.57 0.84
CA LEU A 176 9.65 -7.97 -0.46
C LEU A 176 9.34 -6.46 -0.45
N ILE A 177 8.20 -6.04 0.13
CA ILE A 177 7.84 -4.62 0.26
C ILE A 177 8.90 -3.87 1.08
N ASN A 178 9.32 -4.44 2.21
CA ASN A 178 10.34 -3.84 3.06
C ASN A 178 11.69 -3.71 2.32
N LYS A 179 12.11 -4.75 1.59
CA LYS A 179 13.30 -4.72 0.76
C LYS A 179 13.23 -3.60 -0.30
N ILE A 180 12.12 -3.50 -1.03
CA ILE A 180 11.92 -2.46 -2.05
C ILE A 180 11.96 -1.06 -1.41
N ASN A 181 11.31 -0.88 -0.26
CA ASN A 181 11.35 0.39 0.48
C ASN A 181 12.79 0.83 0.80
N GLN A 182 13.61 -0.11 1.31
CA GLN A 182 15.00 0.17 1.70
C GLN A 182 15.93 0.40 0.50
N GLU A 183 15.79 -0.40 -0.57
CA GLU A 183 16.70 -0.35 -1.73
C GLU A 183 16.37 0.78 -2.70
N GLU A 184 15.08 1.11 -2.87
CA GLU A 184 14.61 2.09 -3.87
C GLU A 184 14.16 3.41 -3.23
N GLU A 185 14.19 3.53 -1.90
CA GLU A 185 13.68 4.70 -1.13
C GLU A 185 12.22 5.05 -1.44
N ILE A 186 11.42 4.09 -1.90
CA ILE A 186 10.00 4.26 -2.19
C ILE A 186 9.23 4.30 -0.86
N SER A 187 8.39 5.31 -0.68
CA SER A 187 7.50 5.39 0.49
C SER A 187 6.25 4.56 0.27
N PHE A 188 5.66 4.03 1.35
CA PHE A 188 4.44 3.24 1.26
C PHE A 188 3.36 3.78 2.21
N ILE A 189 2.10 3.76 1.75
CA ILE A 189 0.93 3.81 2.63
C ILE A 189 0.31 2.42 2.63
N PHE A 190 0.37 1.74 3.77
CA PHE A 190 -0.10 0.38 3.94
C PHE A 190 -1.44 0.35 4.64
N ILE A 191 -2.52 0.21 3.87
CA ILE A 191 -3.90 0.17 4.36
C ILE A 191 -4.27 -1.28 4.66
N THR A 192 -4.60 -1.60 5.91
CA THR A 192 -5.02 -2.93 6.28
C THR A 192 -5.76 -2.96 7.62
N HIS A 193 -6.37 -4.09 7.95
CA HIS A 193 -6.85 -4.44 9.27
C HIS A 193 -5.97 -5.51 9.95
N ASN A 194 -4.93 -6.01 9.25
CA ASN A 194 -4.00 -7.03 9.74
C ASN A 194 -2.91 -6.38 10.59
N LEU A 195 -3.08 -6.45 11.93
CA LEU A 195 -2.14 -5.85 12.89
C LEU A 195 -0.74 -6.48 12.84
N PRO A 196 -0.58 -7.82 12.80
CA PRO A 196 0.72 -8.45 12.63
C PRO A 196 1.50 -7.91 11.43
N ALA A 197 0.83 -7.76 10.27
CA ALA A 197 1.47 -7.23 9.07
C ALA A 197 1.99 -5.80 9.28
N VAL A 198 1.17 -4.93 9.89
CA VAL A 198 1.57 -3.54 10.17
C VAL A 198 2.74 -3.49 11.15
N TYR A 199 2.70 -4.28 12.22
CA TYR A 199 3.80 -4.34 13.19
C TYR A 199 5.13 -4.72 12.53
N ARG A 200 5.07 -5.62 11.53
CA ARG A 200 6.27 -6.13 10.84
C ARG A 200 6.94 -5.08 9.95
N ILE A 201 6.17 -4.20 9.30
CA ILE A 201 6.76 -3.36 8.25
C ILE A 201 6.56 -1.85 8.43
N ALA A 202 5.58 -1.40 9.22
CA ALA A 202 5.27 0.03 9.31
C ALA A 202 6.19 0.73 10.31
N ASP A 203 6.61 1.94 9.98
CA ASP A 203 7.32 2.83 10.91
C ASP A 203 6.35 3.51 11.87
N ARG A 204 5.27 4.05 11.30
CA ARG A 204 4.21 4.75 12.05
C ARG A 204 2.84 4.28 11.59
N ILE A 205 1.86 4.44 12.47
CA ILE A 205 0.47 4.11 12.16
C ILE A 205 -0.46 5.28 12.42
N LEU A 206 -1.54 5.27 11.65
CA LEU A 206 -2.76 6.04 11.88
C LEU A 206 -3.90 5.07 12.17
N LEU A 207 -4.53 5.20 13.33
CA LEU A 207 -5.73 4.44 13.66
C LEU A 207 -6.97 5.24 13.29
N LEU A 208 -7.75 4.71 12.34
CA LEU A 208 -8.97 5.33 11.83
C LEU A 208 -10.22 4.63 12.41
N TYR A 209 -11.17 5.42 12.89
CA TYR A 209 -12.46 4.92 13.38
C TYR A 209 -13.58 5.86 12.94
N HIS A 210 -14.60 5.32 12.25
CA HIS A 210 -15.74 6.09 11.71
C HIS A 210 -15.34 7.36 10.95
N GLY A 211 -14.25 7.27 10.17
CA GLY A 211 -13.77 8.38 9.35
C GLY A 211 -12.96 9.43 10.12
N GLU A 212 -12.64 9.20 11.38
CA GLU A 212 -11.88 10.12 12.22
C GLU A 212 -10.57 9.47 12.69
N VAL A 213 -9.51 10.27 12.76
CA VAL A 213 -8.22 9.86 13.32
C VAL A 213 -8.34 9.74 14.83
N GLN A 214 -8.06 8.57 15.36
CA GLN A 214 -8.04 8.34 16.80
C GLN A 214 -6.67 8.62 17.39
N GLU A 215 -5.62 8.19 16.72
CA GLU A 215 -4.24 8.44 17.09
C GLU A 215 -3.28 8.20 15.92
N ILE A 216 -2.10 8.83 16.00
CA ILE A 216 -0.96 8.59 15.11
C ILE A 216 0.26 8.41 16.01
N GLN A 217 0.97 7.27 15.87
CA GLN A 217 2.14 6.94 16.68
C GLN A 217 3.17 6.14 15.87
N GLU A 218 4.38 6.04 16.39
CA GLU A 218 5.34 5.02 15.99
C GLU A 218 4.72 3.63 16.26
N VAL A 219 4.95 2.66 15.39
CA VAL A 219 4.29 1.35 15.46
C VAL A 219 4.54 0.65 16.79
N GLU A 220 5.80 0.59 17.25
CA GLU A 220 6.15 -0.06 18.51
C GLU A 220 5.45 0.59 19.71
N GLU A 221 5.39 1.93 19.74
CA GLU A 221 4.74 2.66 20.82
C GLU A 221 3.22 2.42 20.85
N PHE A 222 2.57 2.35 19.67
CA PHE A 222 1.16 2.02 19.57
C PHE A 222 0.85 0.63 20.17
N PHE A 223 1.66 -0.37 19.84
CA PHE A 223 1.45 -1.72 20.37
C PHE A 223 1.75 -1.84 21.87
N ARG A 224 2.71 -1.06 22.38
CA ARG A 224 3.09 -1.06 23.79
C ARG A 224 2.14 -0.22 24.66
N ASN A 225 1.77 0.96 24.17
CA ASN A 225 1.03 1.96 24.96
C ASN A 225 0.10 2.81 24.06
N PRO A 226 -1.03 2.24 23.57
CA PRO A 226 -2.00 2.99 22.77
C PRO A 226 -2.57 4.17 23.58
N LYS A 227 -2.58 5.37 22.99
CA LYS A 227 -3.02 6.61 23.65
C LYS A 227 -4.52 6.74 23.71
N SER A 228 -5.21 6.38 22.61
CA SER A 228 -6.65 6.51 22.51
C SER A 228 -7.39 5.37 23.22
N GLU A 229 -8.55 5.66 23.79
CA GLU A 229 -9.43 4.62 24.34
C GLU A 229 -9.85 3.59 23.27
N TYR A 230 -10.02 4.06 22.03
CA TYR A 230 -10.30 3.15 20.92
C TYR A 230 -9.11 2.26 20.59
N GLY A 231 -7.88 2.79 20.60
CA GLY A 231 -6.65 2.00 20.38
C GLY A 231 -6.49 0.91 21.43
N LYS A 232 -6.71 1.22 22.71
CA LYS A 232 -6.70 0.22 23.80
C LYS A 232 -7.70 -0.91 23.53
N LYS A 233 -8.96 -0.56 23.21
CA LYS A 233 -10.00 -1.53 22.86
C LYS A 233 -9.68 -2.30 21.59
N PHE A 234 -9.09 -1.66 20.59
CA PHE A 234 -8.73 -2.27 19.30
C PHE A 234 -7.69 -3.37 19.48
N LEU A 235 -6.66 -3.15 20.30
CA LEU A 235 -5.66 -4.17 20.64
C LEU A 235 -6.23 -5.27 21.56
N GLN A 236 -7.09 -4.93 22.52
CA GLN A 236 -7.71 -5.90 23.44
C GLN A 236 -8.57 -6.93 22.74
N HIS A 237 -9.36 -6.53 21.73
CA HIS A 237 -10.23 -7.43 20.96
C HIS A 237 -9.47 -8.55 20.22
N LEU A 238 -8.17 -8.39 20.06
CA LEU A 238 -7.30 -9.34 19.35
C LEU A 238 -6.47 -10.20 20.31
N ASN A 239 -6.76 -10.18 21.63
CA ASN A 239 -6.00 -10.85 22.69
C ASN A 239 -4.50 -10.48 22.71
N LEU A 240 -4.11 -9.34 22.11
CA LEU A 240 -2.72 -8.93 21.99
C LEU A 240 -2.17 -8.26 23.25
N THR A 241 -3.01 -7.92 24.23
CA THR A 241 -2.60 -7.15 25.42
C THR A 241 -2.02 -7.99 26.56
N LYS A 242 -2.11 -9.32 26.52
CA LYS A 242 -1.66 -10.15 27.66
C LYS A 242 -0.30 -10.82 27.49
N ASN A 243 0.27 -10.93 26.29
CA ASN A 243 1.52 -11.66 26.06
C ASN A 243 2.44 -11.06 24.97
N VAL A 244 2.36 -9.75 24.69
CA VAL A 244 3.26 -9.12 23.72
C VAL A 244 4.61 -8.80 24.36
N THR A 245 5.26 -9.82 24.92
CA THR A 245 6.72 -9.79 25.12
C THR A 245 7.46 -10.20 23.83
N ASN A 246 6.77 -10.90 22.90
CA ASN A 246 7.33 -11.24 21.59
C ASN A 246 6.24 -11.25 20.51
N VAL A 247 6.09 -10.14 19.79
CA VAL A 247 5.20 -10.05 18.61
C VAL A 247 5.70 -10.97 17.46
N THR A 248 6.93 -11.44 17.54
CA THR A 248 7.51 -12.47 16.66
C THR A 248 6.76 -13.80 16.71
N ASP A 249 6.02 -14.10 17.80
CA ASP A 249 5.27 -15.37 17.96
C ASP A 249 4.01 -15.44 17.07
N PHE A 250 3.65 -14.37 16.35
CA PHE A 250 2.52 -14.37 15.40
C PHE A 250 2.88 -14.87 14.00
N PHE A 251 4.17 -15.14 13.73
CA PHE A 251 4.66 -15.56 12.42
C PHE A 251 5.41 -16.91 12.47
N ILE A 252 5.32 -17.65 13.60
CA ILE A 252 5.83 -19.02 13.74
C ILE A 252 4.67 -20.00 13.64
#